data_1fbd83d22687c57b638608247938fde9
#
_entry.id   1fbd83d22687c57b638608247938fde9
#
_cell.length_a   1.000
_cell.length_b   1.000
_cell.length_c   1.000
_cell.angle_alpha   90.00
_cell.angle_beta   90.00
_cell.angle_gamma   90.00
#
_symmetry.space_group_name_H-M   'P 1'
#
loop_
_entity.id
_entity.type
_entity.pdbx_description
1 polymer ?
#
loop_
_entity_poly.entity_id
_entity_poly.type
_entity_poly.pdbx_seq_one_letter_code
_entity_poly.pdbx_strand_id
1 'polypeptide(L)'
;MSSDSNDIPLGNLEGQLFKIPEEDLTELVAKLERRAQDPSKAPAVGKILDQLRPRLAILKPQRQATLVRLFAEPFSDLLYTTGEPRKPVGRIPRSAIVPCYKLLLENSEPARIQRYQNDLDGIEKENEEALMILGTGFWRYASGQLHRVLDMAEKDKAAKQALITKLGDTFIYAALKEILGVLEVAVPVMELRKALPSVGMSHVSNANLEHIRIALDTVHRQRPSNAEFIVFVILARLRNPAMIVEIMQRVEEAGTLADVSAVTNIANEAIVSQTEEKIRTLGEKIYASTSCQNMALQAEASVKEVVGAASAIGNTGSRIQNRQVARTKTEMADLVRREMLEAQDNLTNANMNSLGGNDSARDQIAAQKGLEDRIVSLKIASRFANEIGLDRDVNRRLAELEESVTEQSRKLLAALKKRDYAALAPEEAERQLFTQVRLTELLLGPELANRLRLEGELLLGDY
;
A
#
# COMPACT_ATOMS: atom_id res chain seq x y z
N MET A 1 25.70 29.84 23.86
CA MET A 1 24.42 29.29 24.34
C MET A 1 24.10 28.14 23.41
N SER A 2 24.30 26.97 23.93
CA SER A 2 24.31 25.69 23.21
C SER A 2 22.88 25.30 22.79
N SER A 3 22.67 25.03 21.52
CA SER A 3 21.45 24.39 21.01
C SER A 3 21.70 22.88 20.96
N ASP A 4 21.25 22.19 22.01
CA ASP A 4 21.18 20.75 22.04
C ASP A 4 20.13 20.28 21.01
N SER A 5 20.58 19.81 19.85
CA SER A 5 19.76 19.05 18.91
C SER A 5 19.68 17.60 19.41
N ASN A 6 18.68 17.31 20.22
CA ASN A 6 18.31 15.93 20.54
C ASN A 6 17.70 15.27 19.30
N ASP A 7 18.55 14.68 18.48
CA ASP A 7 18.14 13.72 17.44
C ASP A 7 17.76 12.39 18.11
N ILE A 8 16.48 12.23 18.39
CA ILE A 8 15.93 10.95 18.86
C ILE A 8 15.90 9.98 17.67
N PRO A 9 16.52 8.80 17.75
CA PRO A 9 16.51 7.82 16.67
C PRO A 9 15.08 7.37 16.34
N LEU A 10 14.67 7.47 15.09
CA LEU A 10 13.31 7.17 14.60
C LEU A 10 12.79 5.78 15.00
N GLY A 11 13.65 4.76 15.16
CA GLY A 11 13.27 3.40 15.57
C GLY A 11 12.72 3.29 17.01
N ASN A 12 13.00 4.25 17.90
CA ASN A 12 12.46 4.29 19.27
C ASN A 12 11.13 5.08 19.34
N LEU A 13 10.84 5.89 18.32
CA LEU A 13 9.63 6.72 18.26
C LEU A 13 8.37 5.87 18.07
N GLU A 14 8.40 4.83 17.24
CA GLU A 14 7.23 3.95 17.01
C GLU A 14 6.76 3.30 18.30
N GLY A 15 7.68 2.71 19.08
CA GLY A 15 7.35 2.08 20.36
C GLY A 15 6.84 3.07 21.42
N GLN A 16 7.26 4.34 21.38
CA GLN A 16 6.79 5.38 22.27
C GLN A 16 5.45 5.97 21.86
N LEU A 17 5.21 6.13 20.56
CA LEU A 17 3.92 6.60 20.02
C LEU A 17 2.76 5.66 20.35
N PHE A 18 3.02 4.35 20.45
CA PHE A 18 2.00 3.37 20.86
C PHE A 18 1.67 3.40 22.34
N LYS A 19 2.51 4.00 23.19
CA LYS A 19 2.32 4.08 24.64
C LYS A 19 1.65 5.38 25.10
N ILE A 20 1.41 6.32 24.19
CA ILE A 20 0.79 7.62 24.53
C ILE A 20 -0.67 7.37 24.91
N PRO A 21 -1.13 7.85 26.09
CA PRO A 21 -2.54 7.80 26.49
C PRO A 21 -3.44 8.48 25.45
N GLU A 22 -4.67 7.99 25.32
CA GLU A 22 -5.63 8.50 24.35
C GLU A 22 -5.95 9.98 24.53
N GLU A 23 -5.98 10.44 25.77
CA GLU A 23 -6.24 11.83 26.14
C GLU A 23 -5.14 12.77 25.61
N ASP A 24 -3.88 12.33 25.66
CA ASP A 24 -2.72 13.11 25.20
C ASP A 24 -2.54 13.07 23.68
N LEU A 25 -3.08 12.03 23.03
CA LEU A 25 -2.90 11.81 21.60
C LEU A 25 -3.56 12.93 20.76
N THR A 26 -4.73 13.39 21.17
CA THR A 26 -5.48 14.45 20.46
C THR A 26 -4.72 15.79 20.55
N GLU A 27 -4.13 16.09 21.70
CA GLU A 27 -3.34 17.31 21.89
C GLU A 27 -2.01 17.25 21.13
N LEU A 28 -1.34 16.09 21.15
CA LEU A 28 -0.12 15.86 20.39
C LEU A 28 -0.35 16.06 18.88
N VAL A 29 -1.43 15.50 18.35
CA VAL A 29 -1.76 15.65 16.94
C VAL A 29 -2.05 17.10 16.58
N ALA A 30 -2.80 17.81 17.38
CA ALA A 30 -3.04 19.25 17.16
C ALA A 30 -1.73 20.06 17.15
N LYS A 31 -0.77 19.71 18.01
CA LYS A 31 0.57 20.31 18.02
C LYS A 31 1.38 19.94 16.77
N LEU A 32 1.30 18.69 16.31
CA LEU A 32 1.97 18.22 15.09
C LEU A 32 1.37 18.87 13.83
N GLU A 33 0.06 18.97 13.73
CA GLU A 33 -0.62 19.63 12.60
C GLU A 33 -0.25 21.13 12.49
N ARG A 34 -0.11 21.83 13.62
CA ARG A 34 0.41 23.22 13.63
C ARG A 34 1.86 23.28 13.16
N ARG A 35 2.71 22.32 13.54
CA ARG A 35 4.11 22.26 13.07
C ARG A 35 4.24 21.85 11.62
N ALA A 36 3.29 21.10 11.08
CA ALA A 36 3.23 20.74 9.66
C ALA A 36 2.97 21.95 8.74
N GLN A 37 2.50 23.07 9.28
CA GLN A 37 2.36 24.32 8.52
C GLN A 37 3.71 24.98 8.18
N ASP A 38 4.79 24.58 8.84
CA ASP A 38 6.16 24.99 8.51
C ASP A 38 6.69 24.07 7.38
N PRO A 39 6.94 24.60 6.15
CA PRO A 39 7.38 23.81 5.01
C PRO A 39 8.66 22.99 5.27
N SER A 40 9.54 23.47 6.15
CA SER A 40 10.80 22.80 6.50
C SER A 40 10.59 21.52 7.34
N LYS A 41 9.51 21.45 8.09
CA LYS A 41 9.18 20.36 9.04
C LYS A 41 8.07 19.44 8.52
N ALA A 42 7.31 19.91 7.54
CA ALA A 42 6.14 19.20 6.99
C ALA A 42 6.40 17.74 6.61
N PRO A 43 7.51 17.35 5.92
CA PRO A 43 7.74 15.97 5.54
C PRO A 43 7.97 15.01 6.72
N ALA A 44 8.70 15.46 7.76
CA ALA A 44 8.98 14.64 8.94
C ALA A 44 7.72 14.49 9.81
N VAL A 45 7.00 15.60 10.00
CA VAL A 45 5.75 15.63 10.78
C VAL A 45 4.65 14.85 10.07
N GLY A 46 4.58 14.89 8.74
CA GLY A 46 3.64 14.13 7.94
C GLY A 46 3.76 12.62 8.17
N LYS A 47 4.98 12.08 8.22
CA LYS A 47 5.23 10.66 8.51
C LYS A 47 4.72 10.24 9.89
N ILE A 48 4.92 11.10 10.90
CA ILE A 48 4.43 10.84 12.27
C ILE A 48 2.90 10.88 12.31
N LEU A 49 2.29 11.86 11.66
CA LEU A 49 0.83 11.96 11.55
C LEU A 49 0.23 10.76 10.83
N ASP A 50 0.86 10.24 9.78
CA ASP A 50 0.40 9.06 9.05
C ASP A 50 0.38 7.80 9.93
N GLN A 51 1.36 7.64 10.82
CA GLN A 51 1.40 6.55 11.79
C GLN A 51 0.33 6.71 12.90
N LEU A 52 0.01 7.94 13.28
CA LEU A 52 -1.00 8.24 14.30
C LEU A 52 -2.44 8.22 13.77
N ARG A 53 -2.65 8.43 12.46
CA ARG A 53 -3.98 8.45 11.82
C ARG A 53 -4.87 7.25 12.13
N PRO A 54 -4.40 5.99 12.14
CA PRO A 54 -5.25 4.84 12.50
C PRO A 54 -5.79 4.94 13.92
N ARG A 55 -4.97 5.34 14.90
CA ARG A 55 -5.37 5.54 16.29
C ARG A 55 -6.32 6.72 16.45
N LEU A 56 -6.05 7.81 15.73
CA LEU A 56 -6.91 8.98 15.69
C LEU A 56 -8.28 8.70 15.07
N ALA A 57 -8.36 7.78 14.13
CA ALA A 57 -9.64 7.38 13.55
C ALA A 57 -10.56 6.74 14.60
N ILE A 58 -9.98 6.06 15.58
CA ILE A 58 -10.72 5.45 16.72
C ILE A 58 -11.14 6.54 17.73
N LEU A 59 -10.29 7.55 17.96
CA LEU A 59 -10.51 8.60 18.95
C LEU A 59 -11.28 9.83 18.43
N LYS A 60 -11.42 9.98 17.10
CA LYS A 60 -12.22 11.07 16.55
C LYS A 60 -13.66 10.91 17.04
N PRO A 61 -14.22 11.93 17.72
CA PRO A 61 -15.64 11.90 18.04
C PRO A 61 -16.39 11.59 16.75
N GLN A 62 -17.29 10.64 16.82
CA GLN A 62 -18.09 10.23 15.66
C GLN A 62 -18.67 11.49 15.03
N ARG A 63 -18.26 11.74 13.79
CA ARG A 63 -18.70 12.96 13.09
C ARG A 63 -20.22 12.87 12.95
N GLN A 64 -20.89 14.00 13.11
CA GLN A 64 -22.34 14.09 12.94
C GLN A 64 -22.80 13.37 11.68
N ALA A 65 -23.78 12.51 11.77
CA ALA A 65 -24.39 11.87 10.62
C ALA A 65 -24.98 12.97 9.71
N THR A 66 -24.76 12.86 8.41
CA THR A 66 -25.34 13.74 7.41
C THR A 66 -25.91 12.91 6.28
N LEU A 67 -26.93 13.39 5.57
CA LEU A 67 -27.52 12.63 4.46
C LEU A 67 -26.49 12.29 3.37
N VAL A 68 -25.49 13.16 3.12
CA VAL A 68 -24.43 12.86 2.14
C VAL A 68 -23.53 11.70 2.63
N ARG A 69 -23.32 11.56 3.92
CA ARG A 69 -22.59 10.41 4.49
C ARG A 69 -23.42 9.16 4.43
N LEU A 70 -24.70 9.26 4.83
CA LEU A 70 -25.63 8.14 4.72
C LEU A 70 -25.77 7.66 3.27
N PHE A 71 -25.78 8.60 2.30
CA PHE A 71 -25.74 8.28 0.87
C PHE A 71 -24.49 7.47 0.49
N ALA A 72 -23.33 7.88 0.99
CA ALA A 72 -22.04 7.27 0.65
C ALA A 72 -21.70 6.01 1.46
N GLU A 73 -22.44 5.72 2.52
CA GLU A 73 -22.12 4.64 3.45
C GLU A 73 -22.02 3.25 2.79
N PRO A 74 -22.94 2.82 1.88
CA PRO A 74 -22.86 1.50 1.26
C PRO A 74 -21.59 1.28 0.42
N PHE A 75 -21.06 2.34 -0.18
CA PHE A 75 -19.87 2.25 -1.03
C PHE A 75 -18.60 2.85 -0.41
N SER A 76 -18.60 3.11 0.90
CA SER A 76 -17.46 3.75 1.57
C SER A 76 -16.17 2.91 1.50
N ASP A 77 -16.26 1.58 1.51
CA ASP A 77 -15.11 0.66 1.36
C ASP A 77 -14.54 0.67 -0.06
N LEU A 78 -15.33 1.08 -1.05
CA LEU A 78 -14.94 1.14 -2.46
C LEU A 78 -14.33 2.48 -2.86
N LEU A 79 -14.35 3.47 -1.96
CA LEU A 79 -13.86 4.82 -2.26
C LEU A 79 -12.34 4.86 -2.39
N TYR A 80 -11.86 5.58 -3.40
CA TYR A 80 -10.44 5.92 -3.53
C TYR A 80 -10.25 7.42 -3.80
N THR A 81 -9.05 7.91 -3.51
CA THR A 81 -8.71 9.31 -3.76
C THR A 81 -8.13 9.43 -5.17
N THR A 82 -8.68 10.35 -5.97
CA THR A 82 -8.23 10.62 -7.33
C THR A 82 -6.81 11.18 -7.36
N GLY A 83 -6.04 10.74 -8.26
CA GLY A 83 -4.61 11.00 -8.51
C GLY A 83 -4.06 9.94 -9.45
N GLU A 84 -4.86 8.94 -9.77
CA GLU A 84 -4.49 7.78 -10.58
C GLU A 84 -4.92 7.98 -12.03
N PRO A 85 -4.06 7.66 -13.02
CA PRO A 85 -4.35 7.85 -14.44
C PRO A 85 -5.40 6.88 -14.97
N ARG A 86 -5.68 5.80 -14.24
CA ARG A 86 -6.72 4.80 -14.56
C ARG A 86 -7.55 4.53 -13.32
N LYS A 87 -8.85 4.33 -13.54
CA LYS A 87 -9.77 3.93 -12.49
C LYS A 87 -9.57 2.44 -12.18
N PRO A 88 -9.23 2.06 -10.95
CA PRO A 88 -9.17 0.66 -10.56
C PRO A 88 -10.57 0.02 -10.65
N VAL A 89 -10.63 -1.25 -11.09
CA VAL A 89 -11.89 -2.00 -11.17
C VAL A 89 -12.52 -2.12 -9.77
N GLY A 90 -13.82 -1.87 -9.68
CA GLY A 90 -14.56 -1.95 -8.41
C GLY A 90 -14.30 -0.82 -7.42
N ARG A 91 -13.64 0.27 -7.87
CA ARG A 91 -13.38 1.44 -7.02
C ARG A 91 -14.16 2.65 -7.50
N ILE A 92 -14.64 3.44 -6.55
CA ILE A 92 -15.45 4.66 -6.79
C ILE A 92 -14.65 5.89 -6.36
N PRO A 93 -14.44 6.89 -7.24
CA PRO A 93 -13.69 8.09 -6.89
C PRO A 93 -14.44 8.92 -5.84
N ARG A 94 -13.76 9.36 -4.79
CA ARG A 94 -14.36 10.25 -3.77
C ARG A 94 -14.92 11.53 -4.36
N SER A 95 -14.33 12.03 -5.45
CA SER A 95 -14.80 13.20 -6.18
C SER A 95 -16.19 13.03 -6.76
N ALA A 96 -16.67 11.79 -6.99
CA ALA A 96 -18.01 11.53 -7.51
C ALA A 96 -19.12 11.70 -6.47
N ILE A 97 -18.84 11.63 -5.16
CA ILE A 97 -19.85 11.67 -4.12
C ILE A 97 -20.68 12.95 -4.20
N VAL A 98 -20.02 14.11 -4.22
CA VAL A 98 -20.71 15.41 -4.18
C VAL A 98 -21.52 15.67 -5.45
N PRO A 99 -21.00 15.49 -6.67
CA PRO A 99 -21.79 15.65 -7.89
C PRO A 99 -22.99 14.72 -7.96
N CYS A 100 -22.82 13.42 -7.60
CA CYS A 100 -23.91 12.46 -7.64
C CYS A 100 -24.98 12.74 -6.55
N TYR A 101 -24.57 13.17 -5.36
CA TYR A 101 -25.49 13.58 -4.31
C TYR A 101 -26.25 14.86 -4.69
N LYS A 102 -25.61 15.87 -5.29
CA LYS A 102 -26.29 17.06 -5.83
C LYS A 102 -27.31 16.68 -6.89
N LEU A 103 -26.94 15.77 -7.81
CA LEU A 103 -27.85 15.25 -8.82
C LEU A 103 -29.08 14.59 -8.18
N LEU A 104 -28.90 13.81 -7.11
CA LEU A 104 -29.99 13.24 -6.34
C LEU A 104 -30.90 14.31 -5.77
N LEU A 105 -30.35 15.35 -5.11
CA LEU A 105 -31.15 16.41 -4.50
C LEU A 105 -31.98 17.18 -5.53
N GLU A 106 -31.43 17.49 -6.69
CA GLU A 106 -32.09 18.23 -7.78
C GLU A 106 -33.26 17.44 -8.42
N ASN A 107 -33.19 16.10 -8.34
CA ASN A 107 -34.22 15.21 -8.89
C ASN A 107 -35.14 14.62 -7.79
N SER A 108 -35.06 15.16 -6.58
CA SER A 108 -35.83 14.71 -5.43
C SER A 108 -36.87 15.74 -5.00
N GLU A 109 -37.95 15.29 -4.40
CA GLU A 109 -38.92 16.17 -3.73
C GLU A 109 -38.28 16.81 -2.49
N PRO A 110 -38.21 18.15 -2.40
CA PRO A 110 -37.58 18.83 -1.28
C PRO A 110 -38.15 18.42 0.09
N ALA A 111 -39.47 18.29 0.18
CA ALA A 111 -40.17 17.88 1.42
C ALA A 111 -39.74 16.47 1.90
N ARG A 112 -39.45 15.57 0.96
CA ARG A 112 -39.03 14.22 1.29
C ARG A 112 -37.57 14.19 1.76
N ILE A 113 -36.69 14.96 1.14
CA ILE A 113 -35.31 15.12 1.61
C ILE A 113 -35.29 15.74 3.00
N GLN A 114 -36.10 16.79 3.24
CA GLN A 114 -36.19 17.43 4.55
C GLN A 114 -36.69 16.45 5.63
N ARG A 115 -37.62 15.55 5.29
CA ARG A 115 -38.04 14.49 6.23
C ARG A 115 -36.90 13.57 6.59
N TYR A 116 -36.14 13.06 5.61
CA TYR A 116 -34.96 12.24 5.88
C TYR A 116 -33.92 12.96 6.74
N GLN A 117 -33.74 14.27 6.53
CA GLN A 117 -32.83 15.07 7.34
C GLN A 117 -33.32 15.17 8.79
N ASN A 118 -34.61 15.48 9.00
CA ASN A 118 -35.20 15.57 10.32
C ASN A 118 -35.14 14.21 11.07
N ASP A 119 -35.45 13.12 10.36
CA ASP A 119 -35.37 11.77 10.93
C ASP A 119 -33.92 11.42 11.33
N LEU A 120 -32.95 11.82 10.52
CA LEU A 120 -31.53 11.61 10.80
C LEU A 120 -31.04 12.44 12.01
N ASP A 121 -31.48 13.68 12.11
CA ASP A 121 -31.14 14.59 13.21
C ASP A 121 -31.74 14.11 14.55
N GLY A 122 -32.80 13.32 14.50
CA GLY A 122 -33.46 12.70 15.68
C GLY A 122 -32.81 11.38 16.12
N ILE A 123 -31.86 10.81 15.36
CA ILE A 123 -31.20 9.54 15.70
C ILE A 123 -29.94 9.80 16.52
N GLU A 124 -29.86 9.15 17.69
CA GLU A 124 -28.60 9.12 18.46
C GLU A 124 -27.47 8.43 17.67
N LYS A 125 -26.26 8.98 17.76
CA LYS A 125 -25.11 8.55 16.93
C LYS A 125 -24.73 7.08 17.11
N GLU A 126 -24.99 6.55 18.29
CA GLU A 126 -24.66 5.17 18.68
C GLU A 126 -25.77 4.17 18.25
N ASN A 127 -26.91 4.66 17.77
CA ASN A 127 -28.03 3.80 17.37
C ASN A 127 -27.86 3.34 15.90
N GLU A 128 -26.94 2.37 15.69
CA GLU A 128 -26.68 1.78 14.38
C GLU A 128 -27.91 1.15 13.72
N GLU A 129 -28.82 0.59 14.53
CA GLU A 129 -30.04 -0.06 14.03
C GLU A 129 -30.99 0.97 13.43
N ALA A 130 -31.23 2.07 14.13
CA ALA A 130 -32.04 3.16 13.61
C ALA A 130 -31.45 3.79 12.37
N LEU A 131 -30.10 3.97 12.32
CA LEU A 131 -29.39 4.44 11.13
C LEU A 131 -29.53 3.47 9.96
N MET A 132 -29.50 2.16 10.20
CA MET A 132 -29.69 1.14 9.16
C MET A 132 -31.12 1.14 8.61
N ILE A 133 -32.13 1.31 9.47
CA ILE A 133 -33.54 1.40 9.06
C ILE A 133 -33.75 2.65 8.20
N LEU A 134 -33.30 3.81 8.67
CA LEU A 134 -33.38 5.06 7.91
C LEU A 134 -32.61 4.96 6.59
N GLY A 135 -31.39 4.41 6.64
CA GLY A 135 -30.53 4.20 5.47
C GLY A 135 -31.21 3.33 4.41
N THR A 136 -31.83 2.23 4.82
CA THR A 136 -32.56 1.34 3.90
C THR A 136 -33.65 2.08 3.12
N GLY A 137 -34.43 2.92 3.79
CA GLY A 137 -35.45 3.76 3.14
C GLY A 137 -34.83 4.80 2.20
N PHE A 138 -33.78 5.46 2.66
CA PHE A 138 -33.09 6.49 1.92
C PHE A 138 -32.34 5.95 0.68
N TRP A 139 -31.59 4.85 0.80
CA TRP A 139 -30.86 4.25 -0.33
C TRP A 139 -31.80 3.75 -1.42
N ARG A 140 -32.92 3.13 -1.04
CA ARG A 140 -33.97 2.72 -1.99
C ARG A 140 -34.57 3.93 -2.72
N TYR A 141 -34.81 5.02 -2.01
CA TYR A 141 -35.29 6.26 -2.61
C TYR A 141 -34.24 6.86 -3.55
N ALA A 142 -33.00 6.98 -3.09
CA ALA A 142 -31.90 7.54 -3.87
C ALA A 142 -31.65 6.73 -5.16
N SER A 143 -31.62 5.41 -5.04
CA SER A 143 -31.50 4.51 -6.18
C SER A 143 -32.62 4.74 -7.20
N GLY A 144 -33.88 4.81 -6.78
CA GLY A 144 -35.01 5.07 -7.67
C GLY A 144 -34.95 6.41 -8.39
N GLN A 145 -34.46 7.48 -7.74
CA GLN A 145 -34.29 8.79 -8.40
C GLN A 145 -33.16 8.78 -9.43
N LEU A 146 -32.00 8.24 -9.03
CA LEU A 146 -30.82 8.19 -9.92
C LEU A 146 -31.05 7.26 -11.11
N HIS A 147 -31.77 6.15 -10.91
CA HIS A 147 -32.17 5.25 -12.00
C HIS A 147 -32.97 5.97 -13.07
N ARG A 148 -34.00 6.74 -12.67
CA ARG A 148 -34.79 7.54 -13.63
C ARG A 148 -33.96 8.53 -14.43
N VAL A 149 -32.97 9.19 -13.78
CA VAL A 149 -32.06 10.14 -14.45
C VAL A 149 -31.18 9.42 -15.47
N LEU A 150 -30.64 8.27 -15.12
CA LEU A 150 -29.81 7.47 -16.02
C LEU A 150 -30.62 6.89 -17.17
N ASP A 151 -31.83 6.38 -16.93
CA ASP A 151 -32.71 5.85 -17.96
C ASP A 151 -33.06 6.91 -19.01
N MET A 152 -33.32 8.16 -18.57
CA MET A 152 -33.56 9.27 -19.50
C MET A 152 -32.31 9.61 -20.33
N ALA A 153 -31.13 9.60 -19.68
CA ALA A 153 -29.90 9.92 -20.36
C ALA A 153 -29.48 8.81 -21.34
N GLU A 154 -29.79 7.54 -21.08
CA GLU A 154 -29.44 6.45 -22.00
C GLU A 154 -30.34 6.34 -23.23
N LYS A 155 -31.55 6.87 -23.17
CA LYS A 155 -32.50 6.89 -24.29
C LYS A 155 -32.18 7.99 -25.33
N ASP A 156 -31.49 9.05 -24.90
CA ASP A 156 -31.16 10.20 -25.76
C ASP A 156 -29.71 10.62 -25.63
N LYS A 157 -28.99 10.66 -26.75
CA LYS A 157 -27.59 11.05 -26.79
C LYS A 157 -27.34 12.48 -26.31
N ALA A 158 -28.28 13.42 -26.59
CA ALA A 158 -28.17 14.80 -26.14
C ALA A 158 -28.38 14.89 -24.62
N ALA A 159 -29.36 14.17 -24.07
CA ALA A 159 -29.58 14.07 -22.62
C ALA A 159 -28.38 13.45 -21.89
N LYS A 160 -27.76 12.41 -22.48
CA LYS A 160 -26.53 11.84 -21.96
C LYS A 160 -25.40 12.86 -21.92
N GLN A 161 -25.18 13.60 -22.99
CA GLN A 161 -24.12 14.62 -23.04
C GLN A 161 -24.37 15.74 -22.04
N ALA A 162 -25.62 16.17 -21.89
CA ALA A 162 -26.04 17.17 -20.90
C ALA A 162 -25.76 16.68 -19.46
N LEU A 163 -26.06 15.40 -19.17
CA LEU A 163 -25.78 14.80 -17.86
C LEU A 163 -24.28 14.71 -17.60
N ILE A 164 -23.47 14.29 -18.58
CA ILE A 164 -22.00 14.27 -18.46
C ILE A 164 -21.46 15.66 -18.16
N THR A 165 -21.91 16.68 -18.90
CA THR A 165 -21.51 18.08 -18.66
C THR A 165 -21.89 18.55 -17.26
N LYS A 166 -23.08 18.19 -16.79
CA LYS A 166 -23.57 18.53 -15.44
C LYS A 166 -22.75 17.85 -14.32
N LEU A 167 -22.30 16.62 -14.53
CA LEU A 167 -21.47 15.88 -13.60
C LEU A 167 -19.99 16.33 -13.63
N GLY A 168 -19.56 17.01 -14.68
CA GLY A 168 -18.21 17.53 -14.88
C GLY A 168 -17.37 16.76 -15.88
N ASP A 169 -17.48 15.43 -15.94
CA ASP A 169 -16.80 14.61 -16.91
C ASP A 169 -17.43 13.20 -17.09
N THR A 170 -16.92 12.46 -18.08
CA THR A 170 -17.33 11.08 -18.38
C THR A 170 -16.97 10.09 -17.29
N PHE A 171 -15.93 10.39 -16.51
CA PHE A 171 -15.45 9.54 -15.43
C PHE A 171 -16.42 9.57 -14.24
N ILE A 172 -16.94 10.75 -13.88
CA ILE A 172 -17.99 10.88 -12.85
C ILE A 172 -19.30 10.24 -13.33
N TYR A 173 -19.62 10.33 -14.63
CA TYR A 173 -20.79 9.64 -15.20
C TYR A 173 -20.67 8.10 -15.08
N ALA A 174 -19.48 7.54 -15.32
CA ALA A 174 -19.25 6.11 -15.10
C ALA A 174 -19.38 5.73 -13.62
N ALA A 175 -18.82 6.56 -12.72
CA ALA A 175 -18.95 6.37 -11.27
C ALA A 175 -20.41 6.45 -10.77
N LEU A 176 -21.24 7.28 -11.38
CA LEU A 176 -22.69 7.34 -11.07
C LEU A 176 -23.37 5.99 -11.29
N LYS A 177 -23.04 5.27 -12.38
CA LYS A 177 -23.61 3.93 -12.66
C LYS A 177 -23.21 2.92 -11.58
N GLU A 178 -21.97 2.97 -11.12
CA GLU A 178 -21.49 2.09 -10.04
C GLU A 178 -22.11 2.45 -8.70
N ILE A 179 -22.22 3.74 -8.37
CA ILE A 179 -22.93 4.22 -7.19
C ILE A 179 -24.37 3.71 -7.19
N LEU A 180 -25.06 3.81 -8.33
CA LEU A 180 -26.41 3.28 -8.47
C LEU A 180 -26.45 1.77 -8.24
N GLY A 181 -25.54 1.01 -8.86
CA GLY A 181 -25.49 -0.44 -8.68
C GLY A 181 -25.27 -0.85 -7.22
N VAL A 182 -24.41 -0.14 -6.48
CA VAL A 182 -24.25 -0.39 -5.03
C VAL A 182 -25.49 -0.01 -4.24
N LEU A 183 -26.13 1.12 -4.56
CA LEU A 183 -27.35 1.55 -3.86
C LEU A 183 -28.51 0.58 -4.07
N GLU A 184 -28.61 -0.09 -5.21
CA GLU A 184 -29.61 -1.12 -5.48
C GLU A 184 -29.46 -2.36 -4.59
N VAL A 185 -28.25 -2.63 -4.12
CA VAL A 185 -27.90 -3.75 -3.22
C VAL A 185 -27.35 -3.25 -1.88
N ALA A 186 -27.70 -2.02 -1.49
CA ALA A 186 -27.13 -1.39 -0.30
C ALA A 186 -27.37 -2.21 0.99
N VAL A 187 -28.55 -2.82 1.15
CA VAL A 187 -28.87 -3.60 2.35
C VAL A 187 -27.95 -4.81 2.50
N PRO A 188 -27.86 -5.76 1.56
CA PRO A 188 -26.93 -6.88 1.69
C PRO A 188 -25.46 -6.45 1.79
N VAL A 189 -25.06 -5.34 1.13
CA VAL A 189 -23.71 -4.76 1.28
C VAL A 189 -23.48 -4.31 2.72
N MET A 190 -24.42 -3.60 3.34
CA MET A 190 -24.28 -3.09 4.70
C MET A 190 -24.29 -4.21 5.73
N GLU A 191 -25.15 -5.22 5.56
CA GLU A 191 -25.18 -6.42 6.41
C GLU A 191 -23.85 -7.17 6.34
N LEU A 192 -23.31 -7.37 5.13
CA LEU A 192 -21.99 -7.98 4.93
C LEU A 192 -20.88 -7.15 5.59
N ARG A 193 -20.91 -5.84 5.41
CA ARG A 193 -19.93 -4.93 6.02
C ARG A 193 -19.96 -4.96 7.55
N LYS A 194 -21.13 -5.13 8.15
CA LYS A 194 -21.29 -5.28 9.60
C LYS A 194 -20.75 -6.62 10.09
N ALA A 195 -20.93 -7.69 9.32
CA ALA A 195 -20.51 -9.04 9.68
C ALA A 195 -19.00 -9.28 9.49
N LEU A 196 -18.37 -8.62 8.53
CA LEU A 196 -16.95 -8.78 8.26
C LEU A 196 -16.09 -7.77 9.04
N PRO A 197 -14.86 -8.14 9.47
CA PRO A 197 -13.92 -7.22 10.07
C PRO A 197 -13.67 -5.99 9.17
N SER A 198 -13.54 -4.82 9.78
CA SER A 198 -13.41 -3.55 9.05
C SER A 198 -12.03 -3.35 8.39
N VAL A 199 -11.00 -4.11 8.79
CA VAL A 199 -9.61 -3.94 8.35
C VAL A 199 -9.02 -5.29 7.98
N GLY A 200 -8.34 -5.33 6.84
CA GLY A 200 -7.40 -6.31 6.31
C GLY A 200 -7.48 -7.74 6.85
N MET A 201 -8.53 -8.49 6.51
CA MET A 201 -8.65 -9.89 6.88
C MET A 201 -7.50 -10.70 6.29
N SER A 202 -6.75 -11.38 7.16
CA SER A 202 -5.74 -12.35 6.77
C SER A 202 -6.25 -13.79 6.77
N HIS A 203 -7.45 -14.01 7.32
CA HIS A 203 -8.12 -15.29 7.43
C HIS A 203 -9.64 -15.10 7.38
N VAL A 204 -10.34 -16.02 6.74
CA VAL A 204 -11.81 -15.99 6.63
C VAL A 204 -12.38 -17.19 7.37
N SER A 205 -13.11 -16.92 8.45
CA SER A 205 -13.77 -17.95 9.27
C SER A 205 -14.99 -18.54 8.55
N ASN A 206 -15.48 -19.70 8.99
CA ASN A 206 -16.70 -20.29 8.45
C ASN A 206 -17.92 -19.37 8.65
N ALA A 207 -17.97 -18.62 9.76
CA ALA A 207 -19.02 -17.64 9.99
C ALA A 207 -18.99 -16.51 8.94
N ASN A 208 -17.78 -16.00 8.63
CA ASN A 208 -17.61 -14.99 7.58
C ASN A 208 -18.00 -15.53 6.20
N LEU A 209 -17.66 -16.80 5.88
CA LEU A 209 -18.08 -17.44 4.63
C LEU A 209 -19.61 -17.54 4.51
N GLU A 210 -20.28 -17.88 5.60
CA GLU A 210 -21.74 -17.95 5.60
C GLU A 210 -22.37 -16.58 5.35
N HIS A 211 -21.86 -15.51 5.96
CA HIS A 211 -22.30 -14.14 5.67
C HIS A 211 -22.07 -13.74 4.21
N ILE A 212 -20.93 -14.13 3.63
CA ILE A 212 -20.61 -13.88 2.21
C ILE A 212 -21.61 -14.63 1.32
N ARG A 213 -21.86 -15.91 1.60
CA ARG A 213 -22.81 -16.73 0.85
C ARG A 213 -24.22 -16.12 0.90
N ILE A 214 -24.70 -15.76 2.08
CA ILE A 214 -26.02 -15.13 2.26
C ILE A 214 -26.12 -13.83 1.46
N ALA A 215 -25.08 -12.98 1.49
CA ALA A 215 -25.07 -11.73 0.74
C ALA A 215 -25.13 -11.98 -0.77
N LEU A 216 -24.32 -12.92 -1.30
CA LEU A 216 -24.33 -13.30 -2.71
C LEU A 216 -25.69 -13.87 -3.13
N ASP A 217 -26.27 -14.79 -2.36
CA ASP A 217 -27.58 -15.39 -2.63
C ASP A 217 -28.70 -14.34 -2.61
N THR A 218 -28.62 -13.38 -1.69
CA THR A 218 -29.60 -12.29 -1.59
C THR A 218 -29.53 -11.39 -2.81
N VAL A 219 -28.31 -11.00 -3.22
CA VAL A 219 -28.11 -10.17 -4.42
C VAL A 219 -28.50 -10.94 -5.68
N HIS A 220 -28.15 -12.23 -5.78
CA HIS A 220 -28.54 -13.06 -6.92
C HIS A 220 -30.05 -13.11 -7.13
N ARG A 221 -30.83 -13.22 -6.03
CA ARG A 221 -32.29 -13.23 -6.13
C ARG A 221 -32.90 -11.86 -6.50
N GLN A 222 -32.27 -10.76 -6.07
CA GLN A 222 -32.82 -9.41 -6.26
C GLN A 222 -32.31 -8.73 -7.54
N ARG A 223 -30.98 -8.77 -7.75
CA ARG A 223 -30.26 -8.08 -8.81
C ARG A 223 -28.97 -8.86 -9.19
N PRO A 224 -29.07 -9.94 -9.97
CA PRO A 224 -27.92 -10.79 -10.30
C PRO A 224 -26.75 -10.02 -10.92
N SER A 225 -27.05 -8.98 -11.71
CA SER A 225 -26.04 -8.11 -12.35
C SER A 225 -25.16 -7.34 -11.37
N ASN A 226 -25.59 -7.20 -10.10
CA ASN A 226 -24.91 -6.39 -9.09
C ASN A 226 -24.14 -7.25 -8.08
N ALA A 227 -23.98 -8.56 -8.34
CA ALA A 227 -23.20 -9.47 -7.49
C ALA A 227 -21.72 -9.04 -7.39
N GLU A 228 -21.21 -8.34 -8.41
CA GLU A 228 -19.85 -7.79 -8.43
C GLU A 228 -19.56 -6.88 -7.23
N PHE A 229 -20.53 -6.09 -6.74
CA PHE A 229 -20.31 -5.19 -5.62
C PHE A 229 -20.08 -5.91 -4.31
N ILE A 230 -20.64 -7.10 -4.12
CA ILE A 230 -20.32 -7.98 -2.98
C ILE A 230 -18.84 -8.40 -3.05
N VAL A 231 -18.37 -8.79 -4.23
CA VAL A 231 -16.96 -9.16 -4.45
C VAL A 231 -16.02 -7.98 -4.15
N PHE A 232 -16.35 -6.80 -4.64
CA PHE A 232 -15.52 -5.61 -4.43
C PHE A 232 -15.45 -5.21 -2.95
N VAL A 233 -16.55 -5.35 -2.20
CA VAL A 233 -16.55 -5.13 -0.75
C VAL A 233 -15.67 -6.14 -0.03
N ILE A 234 -15.74 -7.42 -0.40
CA ILE A 234 -14.87 -8.45 0.18
C ILE A 234 -13.41 -8.14 -0.12
N LEU A 235 -13.08 -7.85 -1.40
CA LEU A 235 -11.72 -7.49 -1.83
C LEU A 235 -11.17 -6.28 -1.08
N ALA A 236 -11.99 -5.27 -0.82
CA ALA A 236 -11.58 -4.07 -0.08
C ALA A 236 -11.22 -4.37 1.39
N ARG A 237 -11.69 -5.48 1.94
CA ARG A 237 -11.47 -5.91 3.33
C ARG A 237 -10.43 -7.02 3.47
N LEU A 238 -9.97 -7.60 2.37
CA LEU A 238 -8.91 -8.60 2.38
C LEU A 238 -7.54 -7.94 2.47
N ARG A 239 -6.66 -8.49 3.32
CA ARG A 239 -5.24 -8.10 3.36
C ARG A 239 -4.51 -8.57 2.09
N ASN A 240 -4.84 -9.76 1.61
CA ASN A 240 -4.35 -10.32 0.36
C ASN A 240 -5.54 -10.55 -0.60
N PRO A 241 -5.68 -9.76 -1.66
CA PRO A 241 -6.77 -9.91 -2.63
C PRO A 241 -6.86 -11.30 -3.27
N ALA A 242 -5.73 -12.01 -3.40
CA ALA A 242 -5.69 -13.36 -3.97
C ALA A 242 -6.55 -14.38 -3.20
N MET A 243 -6.81 -14.14 -1.91
CA MET A 243 -7.68 -15.01 -1.08
C MET A 243 -9.12 -15.08 -1.59
N ILE A 244 -9.55 -14.13 -2.41
CA ILE A 244 -10.93 -14.12 -2.93
C ILE A 244 -11.24 -15.39 -3.73
N VAL A 245 -10.25 -15.95 -4.44
CA VAL A 245 -10.43 -17.17 -5.24
C VAL A 245 -10.75 -18.37 -4.33
N GLU A 246 -10.00 -18.55 -3.24
CA GLU A 246 -10.26 -19.58 -2.23
C GLU A 246 -11.63 -19.36 -1.57
N ILE A 247 -11.97 -18.11 -1.24
CA ILE A 247 -13.27 -17.75 -0.67
C ILE A 247 -14.40 -18.17 -1.61
N MET A 248 -14.29 -17.85 -2.90
CA MET A 248 -15.32 -18.19 -3.88
C MET A 248 -15.47 -19.71 -4.06
N GLN A 249 -14.39 -20.47 -4.09
CA GLN A 249 -14.44 -21.93 -4.11
C GLN A 249 -15.16 -22.50 -2.89
N ARG A 250 -14.83 -22.04 -1.69
CA ARG A 250 -15.49 -22.47 -0.44
C ARG A 250 -16.97 -22.07 -0.39
N VAL A 251 -17.34 -20.93 -0.95
CA VAL A 251 -18.74 -20.50 -1.08
C VAL A 251 -19.49 -21.41 -2.06
N GLU A 252 -18.86 -21.83 -3.17
CA GLU A 252 -19.41 -22.79 -4.13
C GLU A 252 -19.65 -24.15 -3.47
N GLU A 253 -18.65 -24.67 -2.75
CA GLU A 253 -18.74 -25.92 -1.99
C GLU A 253 -19.85 -25.89 -0.93
N ALA A 254 -20.11 -24.72 -0.35
CA ALA A 254 -21.20 -24.52 0.61
C ALA A 254 -22.59 -24.42 -0.04
N GLY A 255 -22.70 -24.44 -1.37
CA GLY A 255 -23.96 -24.46 -2.10
C GLY A 255 -24.63 -23.09 -2.22
N THR A 256 -23.98 -22.12 -2.86
CA THR A 256 -24.56 -20.82 -3.21
C THR A 256 -25.49 -20.92 -4.43
N LEU A 257 -26.45 -20.00 -4.52
CA LEU A 257 -27.31 -19.80 -5.70
C LEU A 257 -26.64 -18.92 -6.78
N ALA A 258 -25.63 -18.15 -6.39
CA ALA A 258 -24.92 -17.24 -7.28
C ALA A 258 -24.10 -18.03 -8.33
N ASP A 259 -23.96 -17.46 -9.53
CA ASP A 259 -23.01 -17.96 -10.54
C ASP A 259 -21.58 -17.63 -10.09
N VAL A 260 -20.97 -18.61 -9.42
CA VAL A 260 -19.62 -18.46 -8.85
C VAL A 260 -18.58 -18.25 -9.96
N SER A 261 -18.77 -18.86 -11.15
CA SER A 261 -17.85 -18.65 -12.27
C SER A 261 -17.84 -17.20 -12.75
N ALA A 262 -19.01 -16.59 -12.90
CA ALA A 262 -19.12 -15.17 -13.28
C ALA A 262 -18.52 -14.27 -12.20
N VAL A 263 -18.83 -14.54 -10.93
CA VAL A 263 -18.32 -13.79 -9.77
C VAL A 263 -16.80 -13.94 -9.66
N THR A 264 -16.25 -15.12 -9.87
CA THR A 264 -14.79 -15.37 -9.85
C THR A 264 -14.08 -14.65 -11.01
N ASN A 265 -14.68 -14.58 -12.20
CA ASN A 265 -14.13 -13.81 -13.31
C ASN A 265 -14.00 -12.32 -12.95
N ILE A 266 -15.02 -11.75 -12.33
CA ILE A 266 -15.01 -10.36 -11.85
C ILE A 266 -13.91 -10.16 -10.79
N ALA A 267 -13.78 -11.10 -9.86
CA ALA A 267 -12.73 -11.08 -8.85
C ALA A 267 -11.34 -11.10 -9.50
N ASN A 268 -11.13 -11.96 -10.49
CA ASN A 268 -9.87 -12.03 -11.23
C ASN A 268 -9.54 -10.73 -11.97
N GLU A 269 -10.52 -10.09 -12.61
CA GLU A 269 -10.32 -8.77 -13.26
C GLU A 269 -9.93 -7.70 -12.24
N ALA A 270 -10.57 -7.69 -11.08
CA ALA A 270 -10.22 -6.76 -10.01
C ALA A 270 -8.81 -7.01 -9.45
N ILE A 271 -8.38 -8.28 -9.29
CA ILE A 271 -7.04 -8.64 -8.87
C ILE A 271 -6.00 -8.16 -9.90
N VAL A 272 -6.24 -8.41 -11.19
CA VAL A 272 -5.36 -7.93 -12.27
C VAL A 272 -5.21 -6.41 -12.21
N SER A 273 -6.32 -5.69 -12.14
CA SER A 273 -6.32 -4.22 -12.04
C SER A 273 -5.57 -3.72 -10.80
N GLN A 274 -5.74 -4.37 -9.65
CA GLN A 274 -5.04 -4.00 -8.42
C GLN A 274 -3.54 -4.30 -8.50
N THR A 275 -3.13 -5.39 -9.16
CA THR A 275 -1.71 -5.70 -9.35
C THR A 275 -1.02 -4.70 -10.30
N GLU A 276 -1.67 -4.30 -11.38
CA GLU A 276 -1.17 -3.24 -12.28
C GLU A 276 -0.98 -1.92 -11.52
N GLU A 277 -1.96 -1.52 -10.70
CA GLU A 277 -1.89 -0.32 -9.88
C GLU A 277 -0.75 -0.36 -8.86
N LYS A 278 -0.52 -1.52 -8.24
CA LYS A 278 0.59 -1.67 -7.28
C LYS A 278 1.95 -1.49 -7.91
N ILE A 279 2.16 -1.98 -9.14
CA ILE A 279 3.43 -1.76 -9.86
C ILE A 279 3.63 -0.26 -10.11
N ARG A 280 2.60 0.43 -10.55
CA ARG A 280 2.67 1.88 -10.76
C ARG A 280 3.04 2.61 -9.47
N THR A 281 2.33 2.29 -8.38
CA THR A 281 2.59 2.89 -7.05
C THR A 281 3.97 2.52 -6.51
N LEU A 282 4.45 1.31 -6.78
CA LEU A 282 5.80 0.90 -6.41
C LEU A 282 6.84 1.75 -7.13
N GLY A 283 6.68 1.99 -8.43
CA GLY A 283 7.58 2.88 -9.18
C GLY A 283 7.69 4.26 -8.56
N GLU A 284 6.55 4.87 -8.21
CA GLU A 284 6.53 6.18 -7.53
C GLU A 284 7.21 6.16 -6.15
N LYS A 285 6.99 5.11 -5.37
CA LYS A 285 7.60 4.94 -4.03
C LYS A 285 9.10 4.68 -4.10
N ILE A 286 9.55 3.85 -5.03
CA ILE A 286 10.97 3.60 -5.25
C ILE A 286 11.66 4.91 -5.63
N TYR A 287 11.07 5.70 -6.53
CA TYR A 287 11.61 6.98 -6.97
C TYR A 287 11.69 8.02 -5.83
N ALA A 288 10.74 7.98 -4.90
CA ALA A 288 10.71 8.88 -3.74
C ALA A 288 11.58 8.40 -2.57
N SER A 289 12.14 7.19 -2.63
CA SER A 289 12.89 6.60 -1.52
C SER A 289 14.36 7.03 -1.58
N THR A 290 14.90 7.42 -0.43
CA THR A 290 16.32 7.79 -0.26
C THR A 290 17.19 6.63 0.22
N SER A 291 16.62 5.46 0.53
CA SER A 291 17.30 4.28 1.06
C SER A 291 17.05 3.07 0.19
N CYS A 292 18.12 2.38 -0.21
CA CYS A 292 18.05 1.14 -0.97
C CYS A 292 17.34 0.03 -0.19
N GLN A 293 17.54 -0.04 1.13
CA GLN A 293 16.86 -0.99 2.00
C GLN A 293 15.35 -0.80 1.99
N ASN A 294 14.87 0.45 2.10
CA ASN A 294 13.43 0.74 2.05
C ASN A 294 12.83 0.41 0.68
N MET A 295 13.56 0.68 -0.42
CA MET A 295 13.16 0.26 -1.76
C MET A 295 12.98 -1.26 -1.84
N ALA A 296 13.94 -2.02 -1.31
CA ALA A 296 13.91 -3.47 -1.33
C ALA A 296 12.75 -4.06 -0.52
N LEU A 297 12.44 -3.50 0.65
CA LEU A 297 11.31 -3.92 1.47
C LEU A 297 9.96 -3.66 0.78
N GLN A 298 9.83 -2.52 0.12
CA GLN A 298 8.62 -2.17 -0.65
C GLN A 298 8.47 -3.09 -1.87
N ALA A 299 9.58 -3.39 -2.56
CA ALA A 299 9.60 -4.33 -3.67
C ALA A 299 9.23 -5.74 -3.21
N GLU A 300 9.80 -6.24 -2.10
CA GLU A 300 9.46 -7.55 -1.52
C GLU A 300 7.96 -7.68 -1.24
N ALA A 301 7.37 -6.69 -0.58
CA ALA A 301 5.93 -6.69 -0.30
C ALA A 301 5.09 -6.73 -1.58
N SER A 302 5.44 -5.91 -2.58
CA SER A 302 4.70 -5.83 -3.85
C SER A 302 4.87 -7.10 -4.69
N VAL A 303 6.09 -7.69 -4.73
CA VAL A 303 6.34 -8.95 -5.45
C VAL A 303 5.52 -10.09 -4.87
N LYS A 304 5.49 -10.24 -3.53
CA LYS A 304 4.66 -11.27 -2.87
C LYS A 304 3.19 -11.17 -3.25
N GLU A 305 2.66 -9.96 -3.35
CA GLU A 305 1.26 -9.75 -3.75
C GLU A 305 1.03 -10.08 -5.22
N VAL A 306 1.92 -9.65 -6.13
CA VAL A 306 1.83 -9.95 -7.57
C VAL A 306 1.95 -11.44 -7.82
N VAL A 307 2.89 -12.12 -7.16
CA VAL A 307 3.08 -13.58 -7.28
C VAL A 307 1.88 -14.33 -6.69
N GLY A 308 1.37 -13.89 -5.54
CA GLY A 308 0.15 -14.44 -4.96
C GLY A 308 -1.05 -14.30 -5.89
N ALA A 309 -1.23 -13.13 -6.52
CA ALA A 309 -2.25 -12.90 -7.53
C ALA A 309 -2.08 -13.82 -8.76
N ALA A 310 -0.85 -13.97 -9.24
CA ALA A 310 -0.54 -14.85 -10.36
C ALA A 310 -0.89 -16.31 -10.06
N SER A 311 -0.57 -16.79 -8.86
CA SER A 311 -0.89 -18.15 -8.42
C SER A 311 -2.40 -18.36 -8.29
N ALA A 312 -3.13 -17.39 -7.72
CA ALA A 312 -4.58 -17.49 -7.55
C ALA A 312 -5.33 -17.51 -8.91
N ILE A 313 -4.93 -16.63 -9.85
CA ILE A 313 -5.55 -16.55 -11.17
C ILE A 313 -5.15 -17.75 -12.04
N GLY A 314 -3.96 -18.31 -11.86
CA GLY A 314 -3.42 -19.38 -12.69
C GLY A 314 -4.35 -20.57 -12.87
N ASN A 315 -5.12 -20.90 -11.82
CA ASN A 315 -6.04 -22.05 -11.80
C ASN A 315 -7.48 -21.71 -12.25
N THR A 316 -7.89 -20.45 -12.14
CA THR A 316 -9.30 -20.02 -12.34
C THR A 316 -9.45 -18.97 -13.43
N GLY A 317 -8.36 -18.31 -13.82
CA GLY A 317 -8.37 -17.21 -14.77
C GLY A 317 -8.47 -17.65 -16.22
N SER A 318 -9.10 -16.80 -17.03
CA SER A 318 -9.09 -16.93 -18.47
C SER A 318 -7.65 -16.83 -19.04
N ARG A 319 -7.46 -17.31 -20.26
CA ARG A 319 -6.16 -17.18 -20.96
C ARG A 319 -5.69 -15.71 -21.07
N ILE A 320 -6.63 -14.79 -21.18
CA ILE A 320 -6.34 -13.34 -21.24
C ILE A 320 -5.83 -12.85 -19.90
N GLN A 321 -6.53 -13.16 -18.81
CA GLN A 321 -6.15 -12.78 -17.44
C GLN A 321 -4.79 -13.35 -17.05
N ASN A 322 -4.54 -14.62 -17.34
CA ASN A 322 -3.24 -15.26 -17.14
C ASN A 322 -2.11 -14.56 -17.90
N ARG A 323 -2.36 -14.14 -19.15
CA ARG A 323 -1.38 -13.38 -19.94
C ARG A 323 -1.14 -11.98 -19.36
N GLN A 324 -2.18 -11.29 -18.90
CA GLN A 324 -2.06 -9.98 -18.26
C GLN A 324 -1.20 -10.07 -16.99
N VAL A 325 -1.47 -11.03 -16.11
CA VAL A 325 -0.69 -11.24 -14.88
C VAL A 325 0.77 -11.61 -15.19
N ALA A 326 1.01 -12.45 -16.20
CA ALA A 326 2.38 -12.75 -16.63
C ALA A 326 3.12 -11.49 -17.11
N ARG A 327 2.44 -10.63 -17.87
CA ARG A 327 2.97 -9.32 -18.29
C ARG A 327 3.26 -8.43 -17.10
N THR A 328 2.34 -8.33 -16.15
CA THR A 328 2.49 -7.55 -14.91
C THR A 328 3.71 -8.02 -14.10
N LYS A 329 3.93 -9.34 -14.01
CA LYS A 329 5.12 -9.92 -13.38
C LYS A 329 6.42 -9.51 -14.10
N THR A 330 6.41 -9.48 -15.43
CA THR A 330 7.57 -9.02 -16.23
C THR A 330 7.84 -7.53 -16.02
N GLU A 331 6.81 -6.69 -16.03
CA GLU A 331 6.91 -5.25 -15.76
C GLU A 331 7.47 -4.97 -14.37
N MET A 332 7.07 -5.77 -13.36
CA MET A 332 7.62 -5.72 -12.00
C MET A 332 9.11 -6.05 -12.00
N ALA A 333 9.52 -7.13 -12.69
CA ALA A 333 10.92 -7.51 -12.77
C ALA A 333 11.77 -6.43 -13.44
N ASP A 334 11.27 -5.82 -14.53
CA ASP A 334 11.95 -4.74 -15.24
C ASP A 334 12.07 -3.47 -14.38
N LEU A 335 11.04 -3.13 -13.59
CA LEU A 335 11.07 -2.01 -12.66
C LEU A 335 12.14 -2.24 -11.58
N VAL A 336 12.13 -3.41 -10.93
CA VAL A 336 13.10 -3.75 -9.88
C VAL A 336 14.53 -3.77 -10.45
N ARG A 337 14.72 -4.36 -11.65
CA ARG A 337 16.02 -4.38 -12.32
C ARG A 337 16.54 -2.97 -12.54
N ARG A 338 15.76 -2.12 -13.20
CA ARG A 338 16.18 -0.78 -13.59
C ARG A 338 16.40 0.14 -12.38
N GLU A 339 15.41 0.24 -11.50
CA GLU A 339 15.44 1.26 -10.44
C GLU A 339 16.22 0.81 -9.19
N MET A 340 16.21 -0.49 -8.89
CA MET A 340 16.82 -0.99 -7.67
C MET A 340 18.18 -1.64 -7.90
N LEU A 341 18.40 -2.29 -9.05
CA LEU A 341 19.68 -2.94 -9.32
C LEU A 341 20.60 -2.02 -10.13
N GLU A 342 20.21 -1.63 -11.32
CA GLU A 342 21.08 -0.90 -12.25
C GLU A 342 21.34 0.56 -11.85
N ALA A 343 20.30 1.28 -11.43
CA ALA A 343 20.45 2.68 -11.02
C ALA A 343 21.41 2.86 -9.83
N GLN A 344 21.58 1.83 -9.00
CA GLN A 344 22.46 1.87 -7.83
C GLN A 344 23.90 1.37 -8.09
N ASP A 345 24.18 0.75 -9.24
CA ASP A 345 25.50 0.18 -9.53
C ASP A 345 26.60 1.26 -9.58
N ASN A 346 26.31 2.42 -10.19
CA ASN A 346 27.27 3.53 -10.27
C ASN A 346 27.60 4.11 -8.87
N LEU A 347 26.58 4.26 -8.02
CA LEU A 347 26.77 4.75 -6.65
C LEU A 347 27.54 3.74 -5.80
N THR A 348 27.27 2.45 -5.98
CA THR A 348 28.01 1.36 -5.32
C THR A 348 29.49 1.41 -5.67
N ASN A 349 29.83 1.55 -6.96
CA ASN A 349 31.19 1.66 -7.43
C ASN A 349 31.89 2.94 -6.90
N ALA A 350 31.18 4.08 -6.88
CA ALA A 350 31.71 5.32 -6.32
C ALA A 350 32.01 5.15 -4.81
N ASN A 351 31.10 4.56 -4.04
CA ASN A 351 31.30 4.30 -2.63
C ASN A 351 32.47 3.33 -2.37
N MET A 352 32.60 2.27 -3.17
CA MET A 352 33.74 1.34 -3.07
C MET A 352 35.10 2.05 -3.34
N ASN A 353 35.14 2.93 -4.32
CA ASN A 353 36.33 3.71 -4.63
C ASN A 353 36.68 4.70 -3.51
N SER A 354 35.67 5.35 -2.92
CA SER A 354 35.84 6.29 -1.80
C SER A 354 36.46 5.62 -0.56
N LEU A 355 36.07 4.37 -0.26
CA LEU A 355 36.64 3.61 0.86
C LEU A 355 38.10 3.21 0.64
N GLY A 356 38.55 3.05 -0.61
CA GLY A 356 39.94 2.74 -0.95
C GLY A 356 40.81 3.96 -1.26
N GLY A 357 40.22 5.16 -1.27
CA GLY A 357 40.88 6.43 -1.65
C GLY A 357 41.31 7.30 -0.48
N ASN A 358 41.87 8.46 -0.80
CA ASN A 358 42.28 9.50 0.18
C ASN A 358 41.16 10.52 0.45
N ASP A 359 39.90 10.08 0.38
CA ASP A 359 38.75 10.92 0.62
C ASP A 359 38.63 11.34 2.11
N SER A 360 37.92 12.41 2.37
CA SER A 360 37.74 12.87 3.76
C SER A 360 37.04 11.80 4.63
N ALA A 361 37.32 11.78 5.92
CA ALA A 361 36.69 10.86 6.88
C ALA A 361 35.15 10.90 6.80
N ARG A 362 34.57 12.08 6.52
CA ARG A 362 33.14 12.25 6.37
C ARG A 362 32.62 11.53 5.12
N ASP A 363 33.33 11.62 4.02
CA ASP A 363 32.94 10.99 2.75
C ASP A 363 33.06 9.47 2.86
N GLN A 364 34.11 8.97 3.52
CA GLN A 364 34.28 7.54 3.78
C GLN A 364 33.17 6.96 4.66
N ILE A 365 32.74 7.67 5.71
CA ILE A 365 31.60 7.26 6.55
C ILE A 365 30.30 7.23 5.74
N ALA A 366 30.09 8.22 4.87
CA ALA A 366 28.93 8.26 3.99
C ALA A 366 28.95 7.10 2.98
N ALA A 367 30.11 6.80 2.40
CA ALA A 367 30.33 5.69 1.48
C ALA A 367 30.10 4.33 2.16
N GLN A 368 30.62 4.13 3.37
CA GLN A 368 30.37 2.93 4.17
C GLN A 368 28.87 2.72 4.39
N LYS A 369 28.17 3.74 4.88
CA LYS A 369 26.71 3.66 5.10
C LYS A 369 25.95 3.36 3.83
N GLY A 370 26.36 3.94 2.70
CA GLY A 370 25.77 3.65 1.39
C GLY A 370 25.96 2.20 0.97
N LEU A 371 27.15 1.63 1.22
CA LEU A 371 27.43 0.21 0.94
C LEU A 371 26.68 -0.73 1.87
N GLU A 372 26.62 -0.43 3.16
CA GLU A 372 25.81 -1.21 4.12
C GLU A 372 24.33 -1.26 3.68
N ASP A 373 23.75 -0.11 3.33
CA ASP A 373 22.36 -0.02 2.83
C ASP A 373 22.18 -0.82 1.53
N ARG A 374 23.17 -0.77 0.62
CA ARG A 374 23.19 -1.55 -0.62
C ARG A 374 23.25 -3.06 -0.38
N ILE A 375 24.14 -3.52 0.49
CA ILE A 375 24.28 -4.94 0.84
C ILE A 375 23.00 -5.49 1.43
N VAL A 376 22.41 -4.77 2.40
CA VAL A 376 21.15 -5.14 3.02
C VAL A 376 20.03 -5.19 1.98
N SER A 377 19.96 -4.22 1.08
CA SER A 377 19.01 -4.17 -0.02
C SER A 377 19.10 -5.39 -0.94
N LEU A 378 20.31 -5.77 -1.36
CA LEU A 378 20.53 -6.96 -2.21
C LEU A 378 20.19 -8.27 -1.48
N LYS A 379 20.47 -8.37 -0.18
CA LYS A 379 20.06 -9.52 0.65
C LYS A 379 18.55 -9.61 0.80
N ILE A 380 17.84 -8.51 0.91
CA ILE A 380 16.38 -8.50 0.86
C ILE A 380 15.91 -8.93 -0.53
N ALA A 381 16.50 -8.38 -1.59
CA ALA A 381 16.17 -8.72 -2.96
C ALA A 381 16.35 -10.21 -3.26
N SER A 382 17.38 -10.86 -2.72
CA SER A 382 17.61 -12.30 -2.93
C SER A 382 16.47 -13.19 -2.42
N ARG A 383 15.64 -12.70 -1.49
CA ARG A 383 14.50 -13.46 -0.94
C ARG A 383 13.37 -13.63 -1.94
N PHE A 384 13.22 -12.68 -2.87
CA PHE A 384 12.13 -12.67 -3.83
C PHE A 384 12.59 -12.69 -5.30
N ALA A 385 13.88 -12.54 -5.55
CA ALA A 385 14.44 -12.44 -6.90
C ALA A 385 14.07 -13.63 -7.80
N ASN A 386 14.07 -14.86 -7.25
CA ASN A 386 13.67 -16.05 -7.98
C ASN A 386 12.21 -16.01 -8.45
N GLU A 387 11.32 -15.42 -7.65
CA GLU A 387 9.89 -15.34 -7.97
C GLU A 387 9.61 -14.48 -9.22
N ILE A 388 10.49 -13.52 -9.51
CA ILE A 388 10.41 -12.62 -10.67
C ILE A 388 11.51 -12.82 -11.71
N GLY A 389 12.36 -13.86 -11.54
CA GLY A 389 13.40 -14.22 -12.50
C GLY A 389 14.64 -13.30 -12.48
N LEU A 390 14.95 -12.67 -11.34
CA LEU A 390 16.11 -11.79 -11.13
C LEU A 390 17.21 -12.41 -10.26
N ASP A 391 17.11 -13.70 -9.93
CA ASP A 391 18.08 -14.41 -9.07
C ASP A 391 19.52 -14.30 -9.56
N ARG A 392 19.74 -14.45 -10.86
CA ARG A 392 21.08 -14.32 -11.46
C ARG A 392 21.63 -12.90 -11.35
N ASP A 393 20.79 -11.91 -11.58
CA ASP A 393 21.21 -10.49 -11.53
C ASP A 393 21.58 -10.06 -10.10
N VAL A 394 20.80 -10.49 -9.10
CA VAL A 394 21.05 -10.21 -7.69
C VAL A 394 22.29 -10.94 -7.20
N ASN A 395 22.40 -12.26 -7.49
CA ASN A 395 23.53 -13.08 -7.04
C ASN A 395 24.85 -12.61 -7.66
N ARG A 396 24.85 -12.19 -8.93
CA ARG A 396 26.05 -11.60 -9.57
C ARG A 396 26.53 -10.37 -8.81
N ARG A 397 25.64 -9.43 -8.48
CA ARG A 397 26.00 -8.21 -7.76
C ARG A 397 26.47 -8.47 -6.32
N LEU A 398 25.89 -9.44 -5.65
CA LEU A 398 26.39 -9.89 -4.34
C LEU A 398 27.82 -10.45 -4.47
N ALA A 399 28.07 -11.31 -5.45
CA ALA A 399 29.39 -11.88 -5.69
C ALA A 399 30.44 -10.81 -6.05
N GLU A 400 30.08 -9.83 -6.88
CA GLU A 400 30.96 -8.69 -7.23
C GLU A 400 31.32 -7.86 -5.98
N LEU A 401 30.36 -7.65 -5.06
CA LEU A 401 30.62 -6.95 -3.79
C LEU A 401 31.49 -7.80 -2.84
N GLU A 402 31.24 -9.10 -2.75
CA GLU A 402 32.04 -10.04 -1.95
C GLU A 402 33.51 -10.06 -2.42
N GLU A 403 33.73 -10.13 -3.72
CA GLU A 403 35.06 -10.08 -4.30
C GLU A 403 35.75 -8.75 -4.01
N SER A 404 35.04 -7.63 -4.21
CA SER A 404 35.58 -6.29 -3.99
C SER A 404 35.95 -6.05 -2.52
N VAL A 405 35.09 -6.41 -1.57
CA VAL A 405 35.36 -6.29 -0.11
C VAL A 405 36.51 -7.20 0.29
N THR A 406 36.57 -8.42 -0.23
CA THR A 406 37.65 -9.35 0.06
C THR A 406 38.98 -8.82 -0.44
N GLU A 407 39.03 -8.27 -1.64
CA GLU A 407 40.24 -7.70 -2.22
C GLU A 407 40.72 -6.45 -1.46
N GLN A 408 39.78 -5.55 -1.06
CA GLN A 408 40.13 -4.41 -0.23
C GLN A 408 40.67 -4.82 1.14
N SER A 409 40.05 -5.82 1.77
CA SER A 409 40.52 -6.37 3.05
C SER A 409 41.96 -6.94 2.93
N ARG A 410 42.24 -7.66 1.83
CA ARG A 410 43.60 -8.16 1.56
C ARG A 410 44.62 -7.02 1.37
N LYS A 411 44.26 -5.99 0.63
CA LYS A 411 45.08 -4.80 0.43
C LYS A 411 45.40 -4.09 1.74
N LEU A 412 44.38 -3.91 2.58
CA LEU A 412 44.53 -3.30 3.90
C LEU A 412 45.48 -4.12 4.78
N LEU A 413 45.27 -5.43 4.92
CA LEU A 413 46.15 -6.29 5.71
C LEU A 413 47.60 -6.28 5.15
N ALA A 414 47.76 -6.24 3.83
CA ALA A 414 49.09 -6.14 3.22
C ALA A 414 49.78 -4.80 3.50
N ALA A 415 49.05 -3.69 3.52
CA ALA A 415 49.58 -2.37 3.89
C ALA A 415 49.98 -2.34 5.38
N LEU A 416 49.16 -2.87 6.27
CA LEU A 416 49.50 -3.00 7.70
C LEU A 416 50.77 -3.83 7.94
N LYS A 417 50.90 -4.96 7.25
CA LYS A 417 52.13 -5.81 7.32
C LYS A 417 53.41 -5.09 6.87
N LYS A 418 53.31 -4.17 5.89
CA LYS A 418 54.45 -3.39 5.40
C LYS A 418 54.83 -2.23 6.31
N ARG A 419 53.97 -1.85 7.26
CA ARG A 419 54.19 -0.70 8.17
C ARG A 419 54.48 0.61 7.41
N ASP A 420 53.74 0.85 6.34
CA ASP A 420 53.91 2.04 5.49
C ASP A 420 53.11 3.22 6.06
N TYR A 421 53.68 3.87 7.08
CA TYR A 421 53.09 5.01 7.77
C TYR A 421 52.93 6.25 6.86
N ALA A 422 53.65 6.33 5.78
CA ALA A 422 53.53 7.44 4.83
C ALA A 422 52.28 7.26 3.94
N ALA A 423 51.88 6.00 3.70
CA ALA A 423 50.72 5.69 2.86
C ALA A 423 49.42 5.58 3.68
N LEU A 424 49.51 5.19 4.97
CA LEU A 424 48.33 4.96 5.80
C LEU A 424 48.60 5.34 7.27
N ALA A 425 48.00 6.41 7.76
CA ALA A 425 48.11 6.83 9.15
C ALA A 425 47.40 5.81 10.08
N PRO A 426 47.91 5.59 11.33
CA PRO A 426 47.33 4.62 12.26
C PRO A 426 45.81 4.77 12.51
N GLU A 427 45.34 6.00 12.71
CA GLU A 427 43.90 6.28 12.94
C GLU A 427 43.07 5.96 11.70
N GLU A 428 43.62 6.17 10.52
CA GLU A 428 42.99 5.85 9.26
C GLU A 428 42.94 4.35 9.02
N ALA A 429 44.04 3.65 9.37
CA ALA A 429 44.14 2.21 9.30
C ALA A 429 43.11 1.51 10.20
N GLU A 430 42.97 1.99 11.43
CA GLU A 430 41.98 1.49 12.37
C GLU A 430 40.54 1.67 11.84
N ARG A 431 40.23 2.85 11.34
CA ARG A 431 38.91 3.15 10.76
C ARG A 431 38.61 2.29 9.56
N GLN A 432 39.55 2.13 8.63
CA GLN A 432 39.40 1.25 7.47
C GLN A 432 39.23 -0.22 7.89
N LEU A 433 39.95 -0.69 8.92
CA LEU A 433 39.79 -2.04 9.43
C LEU A 433 38.36 -2.27 9.94
N PHE A 434 37.83 -1.39 10.78
CA PHE A 434 36.47 -1.53 11.30
C PHE A 434 35.43 -1.49 10.18
N THR A 435 35.64 -0.63 9.16
CA THR A 435 34.78 -0.58 7.98
C THR A 435 34.80 -1.93 7.23
N GLN A 436 35.99 -2.49 6.95
CA GLN A 436 36.11 -3.76 6.25
C GLN A 436 35.56 -4.92 7.07
N VAL A 437 35.76 -4.93 8.38
CA VAL A 437 35.15 -5.93 9.29
C VAL A 437 33.64 -5.88 9.21
N ARG A 438 33.06 -4.68 9.25
CA ARG A 438 31.60 -4.50 9.17
C ARG A 438 31.01 -4.94 7.83
N LEU A 439 31.64 -4.58 6.73
CA LEU A 439 31.20 -5.01 5.39
C LEU A 439 31.35 -6.52 5.22
N THR A 440 32.46 -7.10 5.71
CA THR A 440 32.69 -8.55 5.72
C THR A 440 31.63 -9.28 6.56
N GLU A 441 31.27 -8.77 7.72
CA GLU A 441 30.20 -9.32 8.56
C GLU A 441 28.86 -9.36 7.80
N LEU A 442 28.52 -8.26 7.15
CA LEU A 442 27.27 -8.15 6.41
C LEU A 442 27.25 -9.06 5.16
N LEU A 443 28.35 -9.25 4.45
CA LEU A 443 28.41 -10.06 3.23
C LEU A 443 28.67 -11.54 3.52
N LEU A 444 29.75 -11.83 4.22
CA LEU A 444 30.35 -13.16 4.37
C LEU A 444 30.07 -13.80 5.74
N GLY A 445 29.49 -13.03 6.67
CA GLY A 445 29.11 -13.50 7.98
C GLY A 445 30.14 -13.25 9.10
N PRO A 446 29.73 -13.51 10.36
CA PRO A 446 30.48 -13.11 11.54
C PRO A 446 31.81 -13.85 11.73
N GLU A 447 31.94 -15.09 11.25
CA GLU A 447 33.17 -15.87 11.41
C GLU A 447 34.36 -15.27 10.65
N LEU A 448 34.14 -14.90 9.38
CA LEU A 448 35.17 -14.29 8.54
C LEU A 448 35.48 -12.86 9.01
N ALA A 449 34.45 -12.11 9.43
CA ALA A 449 34.62 -10.78 10.02
C ALA A 449 35.50 -10.83 11.30
N ASN A 450 35.28 -11.81 12.20
CA ASN A 450 36.08 -11.99 13.39
C ASN A 450 37.53 -12.35 13.08
N ARG A 451 37.78 -13.20 12.08
CA ARG A 451 39.17 -13.50 11.64
C ARG A 451 39.87 -12.26 11.13
N LEU A 452 39.20 -11.48 10.27
CA LEU A 452 39.72 -10.23 9.74
C LEU A 452 40.03 -9.24 10.88
N ARG A 453 39.12 -9.12 11.86
CA ARG A 453 39.29 -8.25 13.03
C ARG A 453 40.51 -8.65 13.84
N LEU A 454 40.63 -9.92 14.24
CA LEU A 454 41.76 -10.41 15.06
C LEU A 454 43.11 -10.25 14.35
N GLU A 455 43.18 -10.57 13.05
CA GLU A 455 44.40 -10.38 12.26
C GLU A 455 44.76 -8.89 12.12
N GLY A 456 43.76 -8.05 11.88
CA GLY A 456 43.99 -6.60 11.76
C GLY A 456 44.37 -5.93 13.08
N GLU A 457 43.72 -6.27 14.21
CA GLU A 457 44.06 -5.76 15.54
C GLU A 457 45.47 -6.15 15.98
N LEU A 458 45.87 -7.37 15.67
CA LEU A 458 47.28 -7.83 15.94
C LEU A 458 48.30 -7.00 15.14
N LEU A 459 48.02 -6.75 13.88
CA LEU A 459 48.89 -5.93 13.04
C LEU A 459 48.91 -4.45 13.43
N LEU A 460 47.78 -3.90 13.91
CA LEU A 460 47.65 -2.55 14.46
C LEU A 460 48.35 -2.39 15.81
N GLY A 461 48.32 -3.40 16.68
CA GLY A 461 49.04 -3.39 17.97
C GLY A 461 50.57 -3.36 17.80
N ASP A 462 51.06 -3.87 16.68
CA ASP A 462 52.46 -3.76 16.27
C ASP A 462 52.76 -2.50 15.44
N TYR A 463 51.71 -1.74 15.07
CA TYR A 463 51.77 -0.53 14.22
C TYR A 463 51.91 0.71 15.07
#